data_fe6e02f226c79ffd39a6619ebf8a6f59
#
_entry.id   fe6e02f226c79ffd39a6619ebf8a6f59
#
_cell.length_a   1.000
_cell.length_b   1.000
_cell.length_c   1.000
_cell.angle_alpha   90.00
_cell.angle_beta   90.00
_cell.angle_gamma   90.00
#
_symmetry.space_group_name_H-M   'P 1'
#
loop_
_entity.id
_entity.type
_entity.pdbx_description
1 polymer ?
#
loop_
_entity_poly.entity_id
_entity_poly.type
_entity_poly.pdbx_seq_one_letter_code
_entity_poly.pdbx_strand_id
1 'polypeptide(L)'
;LLNNSQPNYSGGEIIPTYARTLHFRFTVRDNRAGGGGITFDQTEVEVTEQAGPFEIISPNGNETLGINETYTVEWEVASTDENIINCQEVNIMLMHNTNGTWSETILAQNEQNDGQAQITIPNSEELIGSQNRIKIVPTNNIFLDISDDDFSITDMNISEISGGIVKIYPNPNHGVFTLRTVNT
;
A
#
# COMPACT_ATOMS: atom_id res chain seq x y z
N LEU A 1 1.74 12.51 -4.02
CA LEU A 1 1.01 13.30 -3.00
C LEU A 1 0.90 12.49 -1.73
N LEU A 2 2.05 12.14 -1.21
CA LEU A 2 2.17 11.13 -0.19
C LEU A 2 2.74 11.80 1.04
N ASN A 3 2.00 11.72 2.10
CA ASN A 3 2.28 12.26 3.41
C ASN A 3 1.73 13.65 3.68
N ASN A 4 0.48 13.66 4.13
CA ASN A 4 -0.22 14.86 4.60
C ASN A 4 0.26 15.32 6.00
N SER A 5 1.16 14.60 6.64
CA SER A 5 1.58 14.87 8.02
C SER A 5 2.69 15.90 8.19
N GLN A 6 3.28 16.43 7.09
CA GLN A 6 4.37 17.40 7.19
C GLN A 6 4.19 18.61 6.28
N PRO A 7 4.03 19.82 6.83
CA PRO A 7 3.89 21.05 6.06
C PRO A 7 5.22 21.62 5.53
N ASN A 8 6.25 20.81 5.34
CA ASN A 8 7.54 21.29 4.82
C ASN A 8 7.61 21.09 3.31
N TYR A 9 6.87 21.91 2.61
CA TYR A 9 6.89 21.96 1.15
C TYR A 9 8.08 22.73 0.61
N SER A 10 9.06 22.04 0.10
CA SER A 10 10.02 22.63 -0.82
C SER A 10 9.61 22.29 -2.26
N GLY A 11 8.57 22.93 -2.77
CA GLY A 11 8.29 22.92 -4.22
C GLY A 11 7.14 22.02 -4.71
N GLY A 12 6.16 21.66 -3.86
CA GLY A 12 4.95 20.95 -4.27
C GLY A 12 3.67 21.75 -4.06
N GLU A 13 2.59 21.34 -4.68
CA GLU A 13 1.26 21.89 -4.42
C GLU A 13 0.71 21.37 -3.10
N ILE A 14 0.09 22.26 -2.32
CA ILE A 14 -0.57 21.90 -1.08
C ILE A 14 -1.95 21.31 -1.39
N ILE A 15 -2.26 20.16 -0.79
CA ILE A 15 -3.61 19.60 -0.85
C ILE A 15 -4.57 20.59 -0.21
N PRO A 16 -5.69 20.95 -0.87
CA PRO A 16 -6.68 21.84 -0.30
C PRO A 16 -7.24 21.33 1.02
N THR A 17 -7.30 22.21 2.00
CA THR A 17 -7.85 21.92 3.35
C THR A 17 -9.29 22.41 3.52
N TYR A 18 -9.93 22.89 2.45
CA TYR A 18 -11.29 23.38 2.44
C TYR A 18 -11.98 23.04 1.12
N ALA A 19 -13.31 22.97 1.13
CA ALA A 19 -14.10 22.65 -0.06
C ALA A 19 -13.89 23.70 -1.17
N ARG A 20 -13.55 23.22 -2.36
CA ARG A 20 -13.34 24.05 -3.55
C ARG A 20 -13.31 23.22 -4.83
N THR A 21 -13.56 23.83 -5.95
CA THR A 21 -13.34 23.25 -7.26
C THR A 21 -11.96 23.68 -7.79
N LEU A 22 -11.16 22.69 -8.20
CA LEU A 22 -9.88 22.87 -8.86
C LEU A 22 -10.07 22.66 -10.36
N HIS A 23 -9.61 23.62 -11.16
CA HIS A 23 -9.66 23.54 -12.61
C HIS A 23 -8.25 23.29 -13.16
N PHE A 24 -8.07 22.16 -13.83
CA PHE A 24 -6.82 21.80 -14.47
C PHE A 24 -6.95 21.94 -15.99
N ARG A 25 -5.89 22.41 -16.63
CA ARG A 25 -5.82 22.54 -18.08
C ARG A 25 -4.52 21.94 -18.58
N PHE A 26 -4.63 20.95 -19.45
CA PHE A 26 -3.50 20.40 -20.18
C PHE A 26 -3.45 21.01 -21.59
N THR A 27 -2.33 21.66 -21.92
CA THR A 27 -2.14 22.32 -23.21
C THR A 27 -1.01 21.67 -23.99
N VAL A 28 -1.29 21.23 -25.19
CA VAL A 28 -0.32 20.65 -26.11
C VAL A 28 -0.01 21.66 -27.21
N ARG A 29 1.28 21.82 -27.53
CA ARG A 29 1.80 22.69 -28.60
C ARG A 29 2.74 21.88 -29.48
N ASP A 30 2.63 22.04 -30.80
CA ASP A 30 3.49 21.35 -31.76
C ASP A 30 4.85 22.08 -31.99
N ASN A 31 5.06 23.26 -31.38
CA ASN A 31 6.25 24.09 -31.46
C ASN A 31 6.74 24.39 -32.92
N ARG A 32 5.85 24.29 -33.88
CA ARG A 32 6.17 24.54 -35.30
C ARG A 32 6.42 26.01 -35.57
N ALA A 33 7.56 26.35 -36.19
CA ALA A 33 7.87 27.70 -36.60
C ALA A 33 6.94 28.17 -37.75
N GLY A 34 6.35 29.35 -37.62
CA GLY A 34 5.52 29.94 -38.68
C GLY A 34 4.01 29.63 -38.61
N GLY A 35 3.52 29.21 -37.48
CA GLY A 35 2.08 28.92 -37.24
C GLY A 35 1.85 27.56 -36.62
N GLY A 36 2.23 27.41 -35.37
CA GLY A 36 2.05 26.18 -34.59
C GLY A 36 0.59 25.96 -34.18
N GLY A 37 0.17 24.69 -34.15
CA GLY A 37 -1.09 24.27 -33.59
C GLY A 37 -1.04 24.25 -32.06
N ILE A 38 -2.14 24.68 -31.43
CA ILE A 38 -2.36 24.56 -29.99
C ILE A 38 -3.69 23.85 -29.77
N THR A 39 -3.68 22.85 -28.93
CA THR A 39 -4.92 22.23 -28.42
C THR A 39 -4.83 22.09 -26.91
N PHE A 40 -5.96 22.00 -26.25
CA PHE A 40 -6.02 21.79 -24.83
C PHE A 40 -7.22 20.93 -24.45
N ASP A 41 -7.11 20.29 -23.28
CA ASP A 41 -8.20 19.66 -22.58
C ASP A 41 -8.27 20.19 -21.16
N GLN A 42 -9.41 20.06 -20.51
CA GLN A 42 -9.65 20.56 -19.16
C GLN A 42 -10.35 19.50 -18.33
N THR A 43 -10.00 19.46 -17.04
CA THR A 43 -10.70 18.64 -16.04
C THR A 43 -10.91 19.45 -14.78
N GLU A 44 -11.93 19.08 -14.04
CA GLU A 44 -12.28 19.66 -12.76
C GLU A 44 -12.19 18.60 -11.67
N VAL A 45 -11.69 19.00 -10.50
CA VAL A 45 -11.66 18.18 -9.29
C VAL A 45 -12.38 18.95 -8.21
N GLU A 46 -13.43 18.36 -7.67
CA GLU A 46 -14.15 18.91 -6.55
C GLU A 46 -13.59 18.36 -5.23
N VAL A 47 -13.23 19.26 -4.32
CA VAL A 47 -12.76 18.93 -2.98
C VAL A 47 -13.88 19.18 -2.00
N THR A 48 -14.20 18.22 -1.15
CA THR A 48 -15.21 18.31 -0.11
C THR A 48 -14.58 18.27 1.29
N GLU A 49 -15.23 18.89 2.27
CA GLU A 49 -14.92 18.79 3.70
C GLU A 49 -15.76 17.70 4.39
N GLN A 50 -16.65 17.03 3.67
CA GLN A 50 -17.59 16.07 4.23
C GLN A 50 -17.05 14.64 4.26
N ALA A 51 -15.91 14.39 3.61
CA ALA A 51 -15.25 13.10 3.58
C ALA A 51 -13.72 13.27 3.64
N GLY A 52 -13.05 12.27 4.23
CA GLY A 52 -11.59 12.27 4.36
C GLY A 52 -11.08 12.85 5.68
N PRO A 53 -9.80 12.65 5.99
CA PRO A 53 -8.83 11.92 5.18
C PRO A 53 -9.10 10.42 5.13
N PHE A 54 -8.89 9.80 3.98
CA PHE A 54 -8.85 8.36 3.81
C PHE A 54 -7.42 7.92 4.12
N GLU A 55 -7.22 7.07 5.13
CA GLU A 55 -5.89 6.72 5.63
C GLU A 55 -5.78 5.23 5.93
N ILE A 56 -4.64 4.63 5.59
CA ILE A 56 -4.30 3.24 5.95
C ILE A 56 -3.88 3.21 7.41
N ILE A 57 -4.49 2.30 8.19
CA ILE A 57 -4.20 2.10 9.59
C ILE A 57 -3.17 0.98 9.78
N SER A 58 -3.35 -0.14 9.05
CA SER A 58 -2.48 -1.32 9.18
C SER A 58 -2.51 -2.19 7.91
N PRO A 59 -1.34 -2.71 7.46
CA PRO A 59 0.00 -2.38 7.90
C PRO A 59 0.40 -0.97 7.46
N ASN A 60 1.03 -0.20 8.36
CA ASN A 60 1.38 1.20 8.10
C ASN A 60 2.85 1.54 8.37
N GLY A 61 3.69 0.52 8.61
CA GLY A 61 5.14 0.62 8.72
C GLY A 61 5.71 -0.16 9.90
N ASN A 62 6.94 -0.64 9.74
CA ASN A 62 7.70 -1.43 10.72
C ASN A 62 7.18 -2.84 11.02
N GLU A 63 6.09 -3.29 10.39
CA GLU A 63 5.61 -4.66 10.51
C GLU A 63 6.53 -5.64 9.76
N THR A 64 6.43 -6.93 10.11
CA THR A 64 7.06 -8.00 9.35
C THR A 64 5.98 -9.00 8.94
N LEU A 65 5.81 -9.14 7.64
CA LEU A 65 4.83 -10.04 7.03
C LEU A 65 5.53 -11.23 6.38
N GLY A 66 4.86 -12.35 6.29
CA GLY A 66 5.35 -13.55 5.60
C GLY A 66 4.77 -13.71 4.21
N ILE A 67 5.55 -14.19 3.26
CA ILE A 67 5.00 -14.67 1.99
C ILE A 67 4.06 -15.86 2.25
N ASN A 68 3.04 -16.01 1.42
CA ASN A 68 2.00 -17.04 1.53
C ASN A 68 1.16 -17.00 2.82
N GLU A 69 1.22 -15.90 3.57
CA GLU A 69 0.44 -15.68 4.79
C GLU A 69 -0.68 -14.67 4.53
N THR A 70 -1.76 -14.78 5.31
CA THR A 70 -2.94 -13.91 5.19
C THR A 70 -2.95 -12.90 6.32
N TYR A 71 -3.21 -11.63 5.96
CA TYR A 71 -3.25 -10.50 6.89
C TYR A 71 -4.51 -9.67 6.67
N THR A 72 -4.94 -8.98 7.70
CA THR A 72 -5.97 -7.96 7.58
C THR A 72 -5.32 -6.62 7.27
N VAL A 73 -5.78 -5.97 6.21
CA VAL A 73 -5.49 -4.56 5.94
C VAL A 73 -6.64 -3.75 6.52
N GLU A 74 -6.32 -2.69 7.25
CA GLU A 74 -7.30 -1.80 7.88
C GLU A 74 -7.08 -0.37 7.41
N TRP A 75 -8.18 0.38 7.19
CA TRP A 75 -8.14 1.79 6.79
C TRP A 75 -9.30 2.58 7.39
N GLU A 76 -9.11 3.90 7.51
CA GLU A 76 -10.19 4.81 7.87
C GLU A 76 -10.99 5.17 6.60
N VAL A 77 -12.24 4.79 6.57
CA VAL A 77 -13.15 5.06 5.45
C VAL A 77 -13.48 6.54 5.31
N ALA A 78 -13.58 7.23 6.46
CA ALA A 78 -13.80 8.67 6.58
C ALA A 78 -14.95 9.21 5.70
N SER A 79 -16.07 8.49 5.67
CA SER A 79 -17.27 8.82 4.86
C SER A 79 -17.02 8.87 3.34
N THR A 80 -15.96 8.24 2.84
CA THR A 80 -15.72 8.16 1.39
C THR A 80 -16.66 7.19 0.68
N ASP A 81 -17.31 6.29 1.40
CA ASP A 81 -18.37 5.37 0.95
C ASP A 81 -19.76 6.04 0.89
N GLU A 82 -19.94 7.16 1.58
CA GLU A 82 -21.20 7.88 1.66
C GLU A 82 -21.41 8.88 0.51
N ASN A 83 -22.61 9.51 0.50
CA ASN A 83 -23.02 10.50 -0.48
C ASN A 83 -22.04 11.68 -0.56
N ILE A 84 -21.81 12.14 -1.73
CA ILE A 84 -20.88 13.02 -2.38
C ILE A 84 -19.74 12.22 -3.01
N ILE A 85 -18.96 11.43 -2.26
CA ILE A 85 -17.87 10.60 -2.80
C ILE A 85 -18.42 9.29 -3.37
N ASN A 86 -19.25 8.58 -2.60
CA ASN A 86 -19.96 7.35 -2.97
C ASN A 86 -19.02 6.27 -3.57
N CYS A 87 -17.84 6.10 -2.96
CA CYS A 87 -16.90 5.08 -3.35
C CYS A 87 -17.17 3.80 -2.56
N GLN A 88 -17.82 2.83 -3.18
CA GLN A 88 -18.23 1.57 -2.53
C GLN A 88 -17.13 0.50 -2.55
N GLU A 89 -16.19 0.63 -3.46
CA GLU A 89 -15.17 -0.41 -3.68
C GLU A 89 -13.78 0.19 -3.84
N VAL A 90 -12.79 -0.53 -3.31
CA VAL A 90 -11.38 -0.18 -3.39
C VAL A 90 -10.54 -1.36 -3.92
N ASN A 91 -9.37 -1.05 -4.44
CA ASN A 91 -8.36 -2.04 -4.79
C ASN A 91 -7.17 -1.89 -3.84
N ILE A 92 -6.64 -3.02 -3.39
CA ILE A 92 -5.49 -3.09 -2.49
C ILE A 92 -4.29 -3.60 -3.25
N MET A 93 -3.21 -2.86 -3.20
CA MET A 93 -1.96 -3.15 -3.90
C MET A 93 -0.79 -3.22 -2.92
N LEU A 94 0.13 -4.12 -3.21
CA LEU A 94 1.45 -4.13 -2.60
C LEU A 94 2.41 -3.35 -3.50
N MET A 95 3.02 -2.33 -2.97
CA MET A 95 4.16 -1.67 -3.58
C MET A 95 5.43 -2.27 -3.00
N HIS A 96 6.37 -2.66 -3.84
CA HIS A 96 7.68 -3.11 -3.39
C HIS A 96 8.81 -2.45 -4.18
N ASN A 97 9.90 -2.19 -3.51
CA ASN A 97 11.07 -1.55 -4.09
C ASN A 97 12.18 -2.58 -4.30
N THR A 98 12.59 -2.71 -5.55
CA THR A 98 13.75 -3.51 -5.90
C THR A 98 14.81 -2.60 -6.54
N ASN A 99 15.94 -2.42 -5.85
CA ASN A 99 17.06 -1.61 -6.34
C ASN A 99 16.69 -0.18 -6.75
N GLY A 100 15.79 0.46 -6.01
CA GLY A 100 15.37 1.84 -6.27
C GLY A 100 14.21 1.97 -7.27
N THR A 101 13.67 0.86 -7.76
CA THR A 101 12.50 0.84 -8.63
C THR A 101 11.30 0.29 -7.89
N TRP A 102 10.24 1.10 -7.80
CA TRP A 102 8.96 0.68 -7.24
C TRP A 102 8.13 -0.05 -8.29
N SER A 103 7.56 -1.18 -7.91
CA SER A 103 6.58 -1.95 -8.68
C SER A 103 5.35 -2.24 -7.83
N GLU A 104 4.24 -2.52 -8.48
CA GLU A 104 2.95 -2.76 -7.84
C GLU A 104 2.44 -4.16 -8.15
N THR A 105 1.95 -4.86 -7.12
CA THR A 105 1.28 -6.16 -7.23
C THR A 105 -0.12 -6.04 -6.64
N ILE A 106 -1.13 -6.43 -7.38
CA ILE A 106 -2.52 -6.41 -6.90
C ILE A 106 -2.69 -7.53 -5.89
N LEU A 107 -3.13 -7.18 -4.68
CA LEU A 107 -3.46 -8.14 -3.61
C LEU A 107 -4.96 -8.46 -3.58
N ALA A 108 -5.80 -7.45 -3.75
CA ALA A 108 -7.25 -7.62 -3.80
C ALA A 108 -7.89 -6.56 -4.70
N GLN A 109 -9.00 -6.91 -5.35
CA GLN A 109 -9.75 -6.02 -6.25
C GLN A 109 -11.22 -5.99 -5.88
N ASN A 110 -11.83 -4.80 -6.01
CA ASN A 110 -13.26 -4.59 -5.74
C ASN A 110 -13.66 -5.04 -4.33
N GLU A 111 -12.76 -4.80 -3.36
CA GLU A 111 -13.08 -4.99 -1.95
C GLU A 111 -14.05 -3.91 -1.50
N GLN A 112 -14.96 -4.26 -0.60
CA GLN A 112 -15.89 -3.30 -0.06
C GLN A 112 -15.16 -2.22 0.73
N ASN A 113 -15.53 -0.96 0.55
CA ASN A 113 -14.95 0.16 1.28
C ASN A 113 -15.56 0.28 2.68
N ASP A 114 -15.35 -0.73 3.53
CA ASP A 114 -15.90 -0.84 4.88
C ASP A 114 -14.84 -0.77 6.00
N GLY A 115 -13.60 -0.45 5.62
CA GLY A 115 -12.51 -0.21 6.57
C GLY A 115 -11.58 -1.40 6.80
N GLN A 116 -11.83 -2.58 6.21
CA GLN A 116 -10.95 -3.73 6.35
C GLN A 116 -11.09 -4.73 5.21
N ALA A 117 -10.00 -5.42 4.89
CA ALA A 117 -10.03 -6.57 3.97
C ALA A 117 -8.94 -7.58 4.33
N GLN A 118 -9.15 -8.83 3.99
CA GLN A 118 -8.12 -9.85 4.10
C GLN A 118 -7.36 -9.97 2.78
N ILE A 119 -6.05 -9.90 2.88
CA ILE A 119 -5.14 -10.09 1.75
C ILE A 119 -4.19 -11.25 2.03
N THR A 120 -3.73 -11.90 0.98
CA THR A 120 -2.65 -12.89 1.07
C THR A 120 -1.42 -12.36 0.35
N ILE A 121 -0.28 -12.33 1.04
CA ILE A 121 0.99 -11.97 0.40
C ILE A 121 1.36 -13.09 -0.58
N PRO A 122 1.60 -12.79 -1.85
CA PRO A 122 1.95 -13.82 -2.83
C PRO A 122 3.20 -14.60 -2.44
N ASN A 123 3.22 -15.89 -2.77
CA ASN A 123 4.40 -16.73 -2.58
C ASN A 123 5.46 -16.42 -3.66
N SER A 124 6.15 -15.30 -3.51
CA SER A 124 7.19 -14.84 -4.43
C SER A 124 8.39 -14.31 -3.66
N GLU A 125 9.55 -14.88 -3.95
CA GLU A 125 10.82 -14.44 -3.35
C GLU A 125 11.17 -12.99 -3.75
N GLU A 126 10.67 -12.49 -4.87
CA GLU A 126 10.91 -11.13 -5.34
C GLU A 126 10.32 -10.06 -4.39
N LEU A 127 9.31 -10.44 -3.60
CA LEU A 127 8.68 -9.56 -2.63
C LEU A 127 9.44 -9.48 -1.29
N ILE A 128 10.39 -10.39 -1.06
CA ILE A 128 11.17 -10.41 0.18
C ILE A 128 12.09 -9.19 0.23
N GLY A 129 11.92 -8.40 1.28
CA GLY A 129 12.70 -7.18 1.48
C GLY A 129 12.10 -6.27 2.54
N SER A 130 12.77 -5.16 2.81
CA SER A 130 12.38 -4.20 3.85
C SER A 130 11.72 -2.93 3.32
N GLN A 131 11.48 -2.84 2.03
CA GLN A 131 10.88 -1.65 1.40
C GLN A 131 9.57 -2.03 0.69
N ASN A 132 8.57 -2.32 1.48
CA ASN A 132 7.24 -2.65 1.01
C ASN A 132 6.22 -1.71 1.63
N ARG A 133 5.15 -1.39 0.88
CA ARG A 133 4.05 -0.55 1.32
C ARG A 133 2.71 -1.10 0.81
N ILE A 134 1.66 -0.89 1.57
CA ILE A 134 0.30 -1.06 1.06
C ILE A 134 -0.14 0.25 0.40
N LYS A 135 -0.85 0.12 -0.70
CA LYS A 135 -1.54 1.22 -1.39
C LYS A 135 -2.99 0.83 -1.59
N ILE A 136 -3.90 1.70 -1.21
CA ILE A 136 -5.34 1.52 -1.45
C ILE A 136 -5.81 2.62 -2.40
N VAL A 137 -6.51 2.20 -3.45
CA VAL A 137 -7.06 3.10 -4.46
C VAL A 137 -8.55 2.81 -4.68
N PRO A 138 -9.40 3.82 -4.86
CA PRO A 138 -10.80 3.63 -5.18
C PRO A 138 -10.97 3.08 -6.60
N THR A 139 -12.09 2.44 -6.85
CA THR A 139 -12.43 1.94 -8.20
C THR A 139 -12.99 3.04 -9.11
N ASN A 140 -13.59 4.08 -8.55
CA ASN A 140 -14.35 5.10 -9.29
C ASN A 140 -14.05 6.55 -8.86
N ASN A 141 -12.96 6.79 -8.15
CA ASN A 141 -12.56 8.13 -7.69
C ASN A 141 -11.05 8.30 -7.80
N ILE A 142 -10.50 9.42 -7.33
CA ILE A 142 -9.07 9.80 -7.48
C ILE A 142 -8.31 9.88 -6.16
N PHE A 143 -8.97 9.76 -5.00
CA PHE A 143 -8.26 9.71 -3.72
C PHE A 143 -7.50 8.39 -3.59
N LEU A 144 -6.48 8.37 -2.80
CA LEU A 144 -5.72 7.16 -2.46
C LEU A 144 -4.90 7.40 -1.20
N ASP A 145 -4.47 6.32 -0.59
CA ASP A 145 -3.45 6.38 0.45
C ASP A 145 -2.41 5.27 0.29
N ILE A 146 -1.22 5.52 0.85
CA ILE A 146 -0.10 4.57 0.88
C ILE A 146 0.45 4.59 2.30
N SER A 147 0.76 3.40 2.85
CA SER A 147 1.35 3.29 4.20
C SER A 147 2.46 4.30 4.43
N ASP A 148 2.48 4.92 5.61
CA ASP A 148 3.40 6.01 5.97
C ASP A 148 4.86 5.60 5.92
N ASP A 149 5.17 4.40 6.41
CA ASP A 149 6.51 3.85 6.46
C ASP A 149 6.61 2.48 5.77
N ASP A 150 7.82 2.06 5.49
CA ASP A 150 8.11 0.77 4.90
C ASP A 150 7.93 -0.35 5.92
N PHE A 151 7.38 -1.50 5.49
CA PHE A 151 7.38 -2.73 6.25
C PHE A 151 8.22 -3.82 5.55
N SER A 152 8.55 -4.88 6.30
CA SER A 152 9.36 -5.99 5.78
C SER A 152 8.49 -7.17 5.37
N ILE A 153 8.85 -7.80 4.26
CA ILE A 153 8.34 -9.12 3.88
C ILE A 153 9.47 -10.13 3.99
N THR A 154 9.18 -11.27 4.60
CA THR A 154 10.14 -12.36 4.83
C THR A 154 9.56 -13.70 4.41
N ASP A 155 10.43 -14.67 4.16
CA ASP A 155 10.02 -16.07 4.12
C ASP A 155 9.93 -16.58 5.56
N MET A 156 8.69 -16.81 6.03
CA MET A 156 8.45 -17.39 7.34
C MET A 156 8.51 -18.92 7.34
N ASN A 157 8.76 -19.52 6.18
CA ASN A 157 8.96 -20.97 6.15
C ASN A 157 10.17 -21.34 6.96
N ILE A 158 9.99 -22.16 7.96
CA ILE A 158 11.09 -22.89 8.60
C ILE A 158 11.66 -23.78 7.50
N SER A 159 12.78 -23.37 6.90
CA SER A 159 13.48 -24.26 5.99
C SER A 159 13.70 -25.56 6.74
N GLU A 160 13.08 -26.65 6.26
CA GLU A 160 13.41 -27.99 6.80
C GLU A 160 14.93 -28.11 6.70
N ILE A 161 15.55 -28.34 7.85
CA ILE A 161 16.98 -28.68 7.86
C ILE A 161 17.07 -30.05 7.19
N SER A 162 17.25 -30.04 5.87
CA SER A 162 17.37 -31.26 5.11
C SER A 162 18.62 -32.00 5.60
N GLY A 163 18.42 -33.09 6.36
CA GLY A 163 19.46 -33.98 6.81
C GLY A 163 19.74 -34.02 8.32
N GLY A 164 19.06 -33.23 9.12
CA GLY A 164 19.22 -33.27 10.59
C GLY A 164 18.09 -34.06 11.29
N ILE A 165 18.42 -35.07 12.08
CA ILE A 165 17.46 -35.69 13.01
C ILE A 165 17.37 -34.78 14.23
N VAL A 166 16.25 -34.05 14.39
CA VAL A 166 15.99 -33.32 15.62
C VAL A 166 15.42 -34.29 16.65
N LYS A 167 16.16 -34.54 17.74
CA LYS A 167 15.67 -35.33 18.86
C LYS A 167 15.39 -34.42 20.05
N ILE A 168 14.17 -34.46 20.54
CA ILE A 168 13.75 -33.71 21.74
C ILE A 168 13.76 -34.64 22.93
N TYR A 169 14.57 -34.35 23.95
CA TYR A 169 14.68 -35.06 25.20
C TYR A 169 14.75 -34.11 26.40
N PRO A 170 14.21 -34.43 27.53
CA PRO A 170 13.25 -35.53 27.79
C PRO A 170 11.85 -35.20 27.30
N ASN A 171 11.05 -36.26 27.05
CA ASN A 171 9.63 -36.13 26.77
C ASN A 171 8.87 -37.06 27.77
N PRO A 172 7.97 -36.52 28.62
CA PRO A 172 7.53 -35.14 28.76
C PRO A 172 8.57 -34.22 29.42
N ASN A 173 8.64 -32.96 28.99
CA ASN A 173 9.45 -31.94 29.64
C ASN A 173 8.57 -31.01 30.52
N HIS A 174 9.18 -30.36 31.49
CA HIS A 174 8.54 -29.42 32.41
C HIS A 174 8.73 -27.96 31.99
N GLY A 175 8.72 -27.66 30.67
CA GLY A 175 8.70 -26.30 30.14
C GLY A 175 10.04 -25.76 29.66
N VAL A 176 11.14 -26.50 29.76
CA VAL A 176 12.44 -26.13 29.19
C VAL A 176 13.03 -27.31 28.42
N PHE A 177 13.36 -27.13 27.16
CA PHE A 177 14.05 -28.15 26.36
C PHE A 177 15.24 -27.53 25.62
N THR A 178 16.25 -28.34 25.39
CA THR A 178 17.43 -27.92 24.65
C THR A 178 17.44 -28.61 23.29
N LEU A 179 17.47 -27.83 22.23
CA LEU A 179 17.70 -28.31 20.87
C LEU A 179 19.21 -28.43 20.63
N ARG A 180 19.66 -29.62 20.25
CA ARG A 180 21.01 -29.83 19.72
C ARG A 180 20.92 -30.32 18.29
N THR A 181 21.48 -29.60 17.36
CA THR A 181 21.74 -30.06 15.99
C THR A 181 23.08 -30.79 15.96
N VAL A 182 23.08 -32.00 15.43
CA VAL A 182 24.35 -32.74 15.17
C VAL A 182 24.59 -32.66 13.65
N ASN A 183 25.58 -31.88 13.26
CA ASN A 183 26.08 -31.96 11.89
C ASN A 183 26.88 -33.25 11.77
N THR A 184 26.49 -34.13 10.88
CA THR A 184 27.28 -35.28 10.43
C THR A 184 28.02 -34.90 9.16
#